data_cd6b455a80e15b7aa55ad4f40a0eb206
#
_entry.id   cd6b455a80e15b7aa55ad4f40a0eb206
#
_cell.length_a   1.000
_cell.length_b   1.000
_cell.length_c   1.000
_cell.angle_alpha   90.00
_cell.angle_beta   90.00
_cell.angle_gamma   90.00
#
_symmetry.space_group_name_H-M   'P 1'
#
loop_
_entity.id
_entity.type
_entity.pdbx_description
1 polymer ?
#
loop_
_entity_poly.entity_id
_entity_poly.type
_entity_poly.pdbx_seq_one_letter_code
_entity_poly.pdbx_strand_id
1 'polypeptide(L)'
;MTAQVCCVDHERPGTKVIAGRWFCDEHYAKATHKRSTVWRSAIVAVVGLLVFVGAVIGLDVALNPDLTGAGLILTGVVLSIVPAGIWLFFFYLQDRLEPEPVGHVARMFVIGLALAGAVGIPLTDQLFRVQEWLYRDTVSQWLGSIFIIGGVEAFLIFATVRYFIFDSPEFDERTDGVVYATAAALGYATALNLQFILTSGGAELGGAEVFVAEVALAHAAFGGLLGYFLGRAKLEQEPLWWLPAGLGLTAVLTGAFKLVSGLVDPGTISVGGEGGLPSFTALLLAGGLAIVVTIVVSFLVNRDISRSLGGNQPAATGDPAVGDRQSNLAVVATFALLLLVGGIVWNSAVNGTTSFAQSGFKGAYPSYFGIATNEGDVLRVADNLNTGAEFAITTPTLEGTPTDEAVAAQLAGDRSTTYSVYRVIEKGEATVNGKKALTQRFAFVDAGELTGSVPQVKEGIDYVIVDGNRVIVITLLAPSDQLAAVEALFARFLNSLSF
;
A
#
# COMPACT_ATOMS: atom_id res chain seq x y z
N MET A 1 -54.54 -9.20 10.62
CA MET A 1 -53.83 -8.92 9.36
C MET A 1 -52.99 -7.73 9.64
N THR A 2 -51.69 -7.91 9.79
CA THR A 2 -50.75 -6.79 9.89
C THR A 2 -50.86 -5.99 8.61
N ALA A 3 -51.07 -4.67 8.72
CA ALA A 3 -51.14 -3.79 7.57
C ALA A 3 -49.81 -3.93 6.81
N GLN A 4 -49.90 -4.28 5.50
CA GLN A 4 -48.75 -4.37 4.64
C GLN A 4 -48.28 -2.93 4.35
N VAL A 5 -47.14 -2.55 4.89
CA VAL A 5 -46.56 -1.21 4.74
C VAL A 5 -45.51 -1.23 3.67
N CYS A 6 -45.26 -0.08 3.05
CA CYS A 6 -44.20 0.11 2.04
C CYS A 6 -42.83 -0.07 2.73
N CYS A 7 -41.91 -0.86 2.13
CA CYS A 7 -40.58 -1.07 2.67
C CYS A 7 -39.72 0.19 2.68
N VAL A 8 -39.91 1.10 1.73
CA VAL A 8 -39.16 2.37 1.63
C VAL A 8 -39.71 3.47 2.54
N ASP A 9 -41.04 3.49 2.72
CA ASP A 9 -41.76 4.50 3.50
C ASP A 9 -42.72 3.75 4.44
N HIS A 10 -42.24 3.40 5.60
CA HIS A 10 -42.97 2.60 6.59
C HIS A 10 -44.29 3.20 7.08
N GLU A 11 -44.64 4.43 6.64
CA GLU A 11 -45.89 5.10 6.97
C GLU A 11 -47.01 4.84 5.95
N ARG A 12 -46.67 4.44 4.71
CA ARG A 12 -47.64 4.26 3.62
C ARG A 12 -48.04 2.80 3.42
N PRO A 13 -49.28 2.50 3.04
CA PRO A 13 -49.70 1.14 2.74
C PRO A 13 -48.97 0.63 1.48
N GLY A 14 -48.47 -0.60 1.56
CA GLY A 14 -47.88 -1.32 0.43
C GLY A 14 -49.01 -1.87 -0.46
N THR A 15 -48.97 -1.55 -1.75
CA THR A 15 -49.99 -1.94 -2.73
C THR A 15 -49.47 -2.92 -3.77
N LYS A 16 -48.15 -2.97 -3.97
CA LYS A 16 -47.48 -3.82 -4.98
C LYS A 16 -46.29 -4.53 -4.39
N VAL A 17 -45.93 -5.68 -4.97
CA VAL A 17 -44.84 -6.53 -4.47
C VAL A 17 -43.73 -6.63 -5.51
N ILE A 18 -42.46 -6.42 -5.07
CA ILE A 18 -41.25 -6.74 -5.82
C ILE A 18 -40.40 -7.63 -4.91
N ALA A 19 -39.99 -8.80 -5.38
CA ALA A 19 -39.13 -9.72 -4.66
C ALA A 19 -39.60 -10.05 -3.23
N GLY A 20 -40.93 -10.14 -3.02
CA GLY A 20 -41.53 -10.45 -1.71
C GLY A 20 -41.77 -9.24 -0.80
N ARG A 21 -41.36 -8.06 -1.18
CA ARG A 21 -41.50 -6.79 -0.42
C ARG A 21 -42.64 -5.95 -0.94
N TRP A 22 -43.28 -5.21 -0.03
CA TRP A 22 -44.40 -4.35 -0.34
C TRP A 22 -43.96 -2.93 -0.62
N PHE A 23 -44.37 -2.38 -1.77
CA PHE A 23 -44.12 -1.02 -2.20
C PHE A 23 -45.42 -0.25 -2.32
N CYS A 24 -45.43 1.04 -1.96
CA CYS A 24 -46.50 1.93 -2.34
C CYS A 24 -46.44 2.25 -3.86
N ASP A 25 -47.48 2.77 -4.46
CA ASP A 25 -47.54 3.05 -5.91
C ASP A 25 -46.41 3.97 -6.38
N GLU A 26 -46.03 4.95 -5.57
CA GLU A 26 -44.98 5.90 -5.88
C GLU A 26 -43.59 5.21 -5.93
N HIS A 27 -43.25 4.47 -4.87
CA HIS A 27 -41.98 3.78 -4.79
C HIS A 27 -41.89 2.62 -5.78
N TYR A 28 -42.99 1.90 -6.02
CA TYR A 28 -43.06 0.92 -7.09
C TYR A 28 -42.77 1.54 -8.46
N ALA A 29 -43.36 2.69 -8.78
CA ALA A 29 -43.11 3.40 -10.03
C ALA A 29 -41.65 3.85 -10.15
N LYS A 30 -41.05 4.31 -9.05
CA LYS A 30 -39.61 4.67 -8.99
C LYS A 30 -38.71 3.47 -9.22
N ALA A 31 -38.95 2.35 -8.52
CA ALA A 31 -38.18 1.11 -8.61
C ALA A 31 -38.25 0.47 -10.01
N THR A 32 -39.44 0.50 -10.63
CA THR A 32 -39.66 -0.13 -11.96
C THR A 32 -39.37 0.81 -13.14
N HIS A 33 -39.13 2.09 -12.88
CA HIS A 33 -38.83 3.05 -13.95
C HIS A 33 -37.50 2.70 -14.63
N LYS A 34 -37.59 2.42 -15.94
CA LYS A 34 -36.42 2.05 -16.78
C LYS A 34 -35.52 3.27 -16.97
N ARG A 35 -34.64 3.53 -16.01
CA ARG A 35 -33.67 4.62 -16.10
C ARG A 35 -32.40 4.15 -16.79
N SER A 36 -31.93 4.89 -17.78
CA SER A 36 -30.53 4.86 -18.30
C SER A 36 -29.53 5.45 -17.27
N THR A 37 -29.72 5.14 -15.97
CA THR A 37 -29.24 5.98 -14.85
C THR A 37 -27.79 5.71 -14.53
N VAL A 38 -27.27 4.48 -14.76
CA VAL A 38 -25.86 4.15 -14.47
C VAL A 38 -24.92 5.03 -15.31
N TRP A 39 -25.22 5.19 -16.61
CA TRP A 39 -24.44 6.07 -17.47
C TRP A 39 -24.51 7.55 -17.06
N ARG A 40 -25.69 8.02 -16.65
CA ARG A 40 -25.84 9.42 -16.20
C ARG A 40 -25.12 9.67 -14.89
N SER A 41 -25.26 8.77 -13.90
CA SER A 41 -24.55 8.90 -12.63
C SER A 41 -23.04 8.78 -12.81
N ALA A 42 -22.56 7.88 -13.68
CA ALA A 42 -21.16 7.78 -14.02
C ALA A 42 -20.61 9.05 -14.68
N ILE A 43 -21.34 9.62 -15.65
CA ILE A 43 -20.95 10.89 -16.29
C ILE A 43 -20.92 12.02 -15.26
N VAL A 44 -21.93 12.13 -14.40
CA VAL A 44 -21.96 13.17 -13.35
C VAL A 44 -20.80 13.01 -12.38
N ALA A 45 -20.48 11.78 -11.95
CA ALA A 45 -19.35 11.53 -11.06
C ALA A 45 -18.02 11.88 -11.74
N VAL A 46 -17.80 11.43 -12.97
CA VAL A 46 -16.57 11.73 -13.72
C VAL A 46 -16.42 13.22 -13.99
N VAL A 47 -17.50 13.90 -14.43
CA VAL A 47 -17.47 15.36 -14.66
C VAL A 47 -17.22 16.11 -13.34
N GLY A 48 -17.90 15.71 -12.25
CA GLY A 48 -17.69 16.31 -10.93
C GLY A 48 -16.24 16.17 -10.47
N LEU A 49 -15.66 14.98 -10.67
CA LEU A 49 -14.26 14.70 -10.33
C LEU A 49 -13.29 15.52 -11.20
N LEU A 50 -13.51 15.59 -12.52
CA LEU A 50 -12.68 16.39 -13.43
C LEU A 50 -12.74 17.89 -13.10
N VAL A 51 -13.92 18.40 -12.74
CA VAL A 51 -14.08 19.79 -12.28
C VAL A 51 -13.32 20.01 -10.98
N PHE A 52 -13.42 19.08 -10.04
CA PHE A 52 -12.73 19.19 -8.76
C PHE A 52 -11.20 19.14 -8.93
N VAL A 53 -10.68 18.13 -9.64
CA VAL A 53 -9.24 18.01 -9.94
C VAL A 53 -8.74 19.23 -10.71
N GLY A 54 -9.48 19.67 -11.73
CA GLY A 54 -9.12 20.88 -12.49
C GLY A 54 -9.11 22.14 -11.64
N ALA A 55 -10.02 22.27 -10.67
CA ALA A 55 -10.03 23.37 -9.72
C ALA A 55 -8.82 23.34 -8.78
N VAL A 56 -8.45 22.15 -8.27
CA VAL A 56 -7.28 21.98 -7.42
C VAL A 56 -5.99 22.33 -8.19
N ILE A 57 -5.81 21.81 -9.41
CA ILE A 57 -4.67 22.15 -10.28
C ILE A 57 -4.64 23.66 -10.57
N GLY A 58 -5.79 24.24 -10.89
CA GLY A 58 -5.90 25.69 -11.17
C GLY A 58 -5.53 26.56 -9.96
N LEU A 59 -5.96 26.16 -8.77
CA LEU A 59 -5.60 26.85 -7.52
C LEU A 59 -4.12 26.69 -7.18
N ASP A 60 -3.58 25.50 -7.37
CA ASP A 60 -2.17 25.18 -7.13
C ASP A 60 -1.27 26.07 -8.02
N VAL A 61 -1.52 26.07 -9.33
CA VAL A 61 -0.79 26.90 -10.29
C VAL A 61 -0.95 28.41 -10.03
N ALA A 62 -2.17 28.86 -9.64
CA ALA A 62 -2.44 30.27 -9.45
C ALA A 62 -1.89 30.84 -8.15
N LEU A 63 -1.93 30.06 -7.08
CA LEU A 63 -1.61 30.52 -5.71
C LEU A 63 -0.23 30.02 -5.23
N ASN A 64 0.26 28.91 -5.79
CA ASN A 64 1.46 28.21 -5.36
C ASN A 64 1.58 28.17 -3.81
N PRO A 65 0.58 27.56 -3.10
CA PRO A 65 0.44 27.73 -1.68
C PRO A 65 1.52 26.94 -0.92
N ASP A 66 2.22 27.61 -0.04
CA ASP A 66 3.13 26.93 0.90
C ASP A 66 2.30 26.36 2.06
N LEU A 67 1.87 25.10 1.93
CA LEU A 67 0.98 24.45 2.88
C LEU A 67 1.75 23.81 4.02
N THR A 68 1.55 24.34 5.23
CA THR A 68 2.16 23.81 6.45
C THR A 68 1.14 23.75 7.59
N GLY A 69 1.40 22.92 8.58
CA GLY A 69 0.60 22.84 9.81
C GLY A 69 -0.89 22.61 9.57
N ALA A 70 -1.74 23.47 10.14
CA ALA A 70 -3.19 23.32 10.04
C ALA A 70 -3.72 23.50 8.61
N GLY A 71 -3.07 24.31 7.77
CA GLY A 71 -3.41 24.51 6.38
C GLY A 71 -3.27 23.21 5.57
N LEU A 72 -2.15 22.51 5.75
CA LEU A 72 -1.91 21.21 5.11
C LEU A 72 -2.94 20.16 5.56
N ILE A 73 -3.25 20.10 6.85
CA ILE A 73 -4.24 19.15 7.38
C ILE A 73 -5.62 19.41 6.78
N LEU A 74 -6.09 20.67 6.78
CA LEU A 74 -7.41 21.01 6.23
C LEU A 74 -7.49 20.73 4.74
N THR A 75 -6.47 21.10 3.98
CA THR A 75 -6.38 20.81 2.55
C THR A 75 -6.38 19.30 2.31
N GLY A 76 -5.56 18.53 3.04
CA GLY A 76 -5.51 17.08 2.95
C GLY A 76 -6.86 16.41 3.24
N VAL A 77 -7.59 16.89 4.24
CA VAL A 77 -8.94 16.40 4.56
C VAL A 77 -9.91 16.66 3.38
N VAL A 78 -9.91 17.86 2.81
CA VAL A 78 -10.79 18.20 1.68
C VAL A 78 -10.44 17.35 0.45
N LEU A 79 -9.16 17.28 0.10
CA LEU A 79 -8.68 16.51 -1.06
C LEU A 79 -9.00 15.03 -0.94
N SER A 80 -8.95 14.46 0.27
CA SER A 80 -9.23 13.04 0.51
C SER A 80 -10.73 12.72 0.54
N ILE A 81 -11.56 13.61 1.11
CA ILE A 81 -13.00 13.36 1.30
C ILE A 81 -13.81 13.63 0.03
N VAL A 82 -13.47 14.64 -0.76
CA VAL A 82 -14.30 15.03 -1.91
C VAL A 82 -14.36 13.95 -2.99
N PRO A 83 -13.23 13.38 -3.46
CA PRO A 83 -13.26 12.25 -4.41
C PRO A 83 -13.99 11.02 -3.85
N ALA A 84 -13.77 10.70 -2.55
CA ALA A 84 -14.48 9.62 -1.89
C ALA A 84 -16.00 9.85 -1.86
N GLY A 85 -16.44 11.08 -1.56
CA GLY A 85 -17.85 11.46 -1.56
C GLY A 85 -18.49 11.36 -2.95
N ILE A 86 -17.79 11.77 -4.00
CA ILE A 86 -18.26 11.67 -5.40
C ILE A 86 -18.48 10.19 -5.78
N TRP A 87 -17.51 9.32 -5.49
CA TRP A 87 -17.65 7.89 -5.78
C TRP A 87 -18.70 7.21 -4.90
N LEU A 88 -18.78 7.57 -3.62
CA LEU A 88 -19.83 7.06 -2.73
C LEU A 88 -21.22 7.42 -3.25
N PHE A 89 -21.42 8.66 -3.70
CA PHE A 89 -22.68 9.10 -4.31
C PHE A 89 -23.00 8.31 -5.59
N PHE A 90 -21.99 8.02 -6.42
CA PHE A 90 -22.19 7.19 -7.61
C PHE A 90 -22.71 5.79 -7.27
N PHE A 91 -22.06 5.10 -6.31
CA PHE A 91 -22.47 3.75 -5.91
C PHE A 91 -23.81 3.76 -5.17
N TYR A 92 -24.05 4.73 -4.31
CA TYR A 92 -25.34 4.92 -3.62
C TYR A 92 -26.50 5.07 -4.61
N LEU A 93 -26.32 5.78 -5.70
CA LEU A 93 -27.35 5.93 -6.73
C LEU A 93 -27.63 4.65 -7.54
N GLN A 94 -26.80 3.63 -7.43
CA GLN A 94 -27.06 2.34 -8.10
C GLN A 94 -28.07 1.50 -7.33
N ASP A 95 -28.22 1.72 -6.05
CA ASP A 95 -29.27 1.15 -5.24
C ASP A 95 -30.59 1.88 -5.53
N ARG A 96 -31.53 1.15 -6.15
CA ARG A 96 -32.79 1.73 -6.68
C ARG A 96 -34.02 1.17 -6.04
N LEU A 97 -33.91 0.00 -5.45
CA LEU A 97 -35.07 -0.68 -4.91
C LEU A 97 -35.43 -0.06 -3.56
N GLU A 98 -34.48 0.04 -2.67
CA GLU A 98 -34.64 0.61 -1.34
C GLU A 98 -33.35 1.36 -0.93
N PRO A 99 -33.26 2.67 -1.21
CA PRO A 99 -32.04 3.42 -0.89
C PRO A 99 -31.71 3.37 0.60
N GLU A 100 -30.48 3.00 0.91
CA GLU A 100 -30.02 2.82 2.28
C GLU A 100 -30.08 4.10 3.11
N PRO A 101 -30.36 4.03 4.42
CA PRO A 101 -30.31 5.19 5.29
C PRO A 101 -28.93 5.83 5.30
N VAL A 102 -28.84 7.12 4.94
CA VAL A 102 -27.58 7.87 4.85
C VAL A 102 -26.77 7.78 6.14
N GLY A 103 -27.43 7.68 7.30
CA GLY A 103 -26.75 7.52 8.59
C GLY A 103 -25.96 6.20 8.72
N HIS A 104 -26.48 5.09 8.17
CA HIS A 104 -25.77 3.82 8.16
C HIS A 104 -24.60 3.83 7.19
N VAL A 105 -24.78 4.40 6.01
CA VAL A 105 -23.72 4.57 5.00
C VAL A 105 -22.58 5.44 5.55
N ALA A 106 -22.92 6.59 6.17
CA ALA A 106 -21.93 7.45 6.81
C ALA A 106 -21.20 6.76 7.97
N ARG A 107 -21.93 5.95 8.76
CA ARG A 107 -21.33 5.14 9.84
C ARG A 107 -20.29 4.15 9.29
N MET A 108 -20.58 3.44 8.20
CA MET A 108 -19.64 2.50 7.58
C MET A 108 -18.39 3.23 7.07
N PHE A 109 -18.56 4.39 6.46
CA PHE A 109 -17.45 5.24 6.04
C PHE A 109 -16.55 5.64 7.22
N VAL A 110 -17.12 6.14 8.31
CA VAL A 110 -16.35 6.57 9.50
C VAL A 110 -15.64 5.40 10.16
N ILE A 111 -16.28 4.22 10.26
CA ILE A 111 -15.64 3.02 10.83
C ILE A 111 -14.49 2.55 9.94
N GLY A 112 -14.68 2.54 8.60
CA GLY A 112 -13.63 2.18 7.65
C GLY A 112 -12.42 3.10 7.76
N LEU A 113 -12.65 4.41 7.85
CA LEU A 113 -11.61 5.42 8.08
C LEU A 113 -10.87 5.20 9.41
N ALA A 114 -11.62 4.96 10.49
CA ALA A 114 -11.03 4.72 11.81
C ALA A 114 -10.20 3.43 11.85
N LEU A 115 -10.69 2.33 11.25
CA LEU A 115 -9.94 1.07 11.19
C LEU A 115 -8.70 1.17 10.30
N ALA A 116 -8.75 1.93 9.22
CA ALA A 116 -7.57 2.20 8.41
C ALA A 116 -6.50 2.93 9.24
N GLY A 117 -6.86 4.03 9.91
CA GLY A 117 -5.93 4.81 10.71
C GLY A 117 -5.42 4.11 11.97
N ALA A 118 -6.31 3.38 12.67
CA ALA A 118 -5.96 2.75 13.95
C ALA A 118 -5.34 1.35 13.80
N VAL A 119 -5.61 0.63 12.74
CA VAL A 119 -5.18 -0.76 12.56
C VAL A 119 -4.42 -0.95 11.23
N GLY A 120 -5.01 -0.58 10.10
CA GLY A 120 -4.46 -0.86 8.78
C GLY A 120 -3.08 -0.26 8.59
N ILE A 121 -2.98 1.06 8.70
CA ILE A 121 -1.72 1.81 8.55
C ILE A 121 -0.66 1.39 9.58
N PRO A 122 -0.94 1.30 10.90
CA PRO A 122 0.05 0.79 11.85
C PRO A 122 0.52 -0.64 11.55
N LEU A 123 -0.37 -1.51 11.08
CA LEU A 123 -0.02 -2.89 10.77
C LEU A 123 0.92 -2.96 9.55
N THR A 124 0.63 -2.23 8.49
CA THR A 124 1.45 -2.22 7.27
C THR A 124 2.76 -1.45 7.45
N ASP A 125 2.71 -0.25 8.03
CA ASP A 125 3.84 0.67 8.04
C ASP A 125 4.74 0.55 9.27
N GLN A 126 4.19 0.15 10.43
CA GLN A 126 4.97 0.04 11.67
C GLN A 126 5.36 -1.41 11.99
N LEU A 127 4.41 -2.37 11.87
CA LEU A 127 4.71 -3.77 12.17
C LEU A 127 5.46 -4.44 11.02
N PHE A 128 4.86 -4.45 9.82
CA PHE A 128 5.49 -5.07 8.65
C PHE A 128 6.50 -4.17 7.96
N ARG A 129 6.47 -2.86 8.21
CA ARG A 129 7.39 -1.85 7.66
C ARG A 129 7.54 -2.01 6.14
N VAL A 130 6.39 -2.12 5.45
CA VAL A 130 6.34 -2.49 4.02
C VAL A 130 7.15 -1.54 3.13
N GLN A 131 7.26 -0.26 3.51
CA GLN A 131 8.01 0.75 2.77
C GLN A 131 9.51 0.42 2.65
N GLU A 132 10.08 -0.36 3.59
CA GLU A 132 11.50 -0.63 3.64
C GLU A 132 11.94 -1.80 2.77
N TRP A 133 11.04 -2.69 2.38
CA TRP A 133 11.41 -3.92 1.69
C TRP A 133 10.55 -4.28 0.47
N LEU A 134 9.34 -3.72 0.36
CA LEU A 134 8.38 -4.12 -0.66
C LEU A 134 8.92 -3.98 -2.08
N TYR A 135 9.68 -2.91 -2.33
CA TYR A 135 10.19 -2.58 -3.68
C TYR A 135 11.59 -3.12 -3.98
N ARG A 136 12.16 -3.97 -3.10
CA ARG A 136 13.51 -4.50 -3.26
C ARG A 136 13.65 -5.51 -4.40
N ASP A 137 12.63 -6.30 -4.62
CA ASP A 137 12.55 -7.26 -5.72
C ASP A 137 11.10 -7.50 -6.15
N THR A 138 10.93 -7.97 -7.40
CA THR A 138 9.60 -8.19 -8.00
C THR A 138 8.75 -9.20 -7.23
N VAL A 139 9.34 -10.25 -6.67
CA VAL A 139 8.60 -11.30 -5.94
C VAL A 139 8.06 -10.74 -4.63
N SER A 140 8.92 -10.06 -3.85
CA SER A 140 8.53 -9.37 -2.62
C SER A 140 7.45 -8.32 -2.89
N GLN A 141 7.57 -7.56 -3.98
CA GLN A 141 6.61 -6.57 -4.39
C GLN A 141 5.23 -7.18 -4.68
N TRP A 142 5.14 -8.23 -5.50
CA TRP A 142 3.89 -8.90 -5.80
C TRP A 142 3.25 -9.56 -4.59
N LEU A 143 4.01 -10.40 -3.91
CA LEU A 143 3.49 -11.18 -2.79
C LEU A 143 3.19 -10.29 -1.57
N GLY A 144 4.05 -9.32 -1.26
CA GLY A 144 3.83 -8.38 -0.16
C GLY A 144 2.61 -7.49 -0.40
N SER A 145 2.44 -6.97 -1.63
CA SER A 145 1.27 -6.17 -1.98
C SER A 145 -0.04 -6.95 -1.88
N ILE A 146 -0.07 -8.23 -2.30
CA ILE A 146 -1.27 -9.05 -2.25
C ILE A 146 -1.54 -9.55 -0.83
N PHE A 147 -0.56 -10.19 -0.19
CA PHE A 147 -0.78 -10.92 1.04
C PHE A 147 -0.80 -10.02 2.29
N ILE A 148 -0.02 -8.94 2.32
CA ILE A 148 0.00 -8.02 3.46
C ILE A 148 -0.94 -6.85 3.17
N ILE A 149 -0.64 -6.00 2.20
CA ILE A 149 -1.43 -4.78 1.98
C ILE A 149 -2.86 -5.15 1.61
N GLY A 150 -3.05 -5.87 0.52
CA GLY A 150 -4.37 -6.26 0.03
C GLY A 150 -5.13 -7.15 1.02
N GLY A 151 -4.44 -8.08 1.71
CA GLY A 151 -5.04 -8.93 2.73
C GLY A 151 -5.57 -8.15 3.93
N VAL A 152 -4.78 -7.21 4.46
CA VAL A 152 -5.19 -6.36 5.59
C VAL A 152 -6.35 -5.45 5.20
N GLU A 153 -6.25 -4.74 4.07
CA GLU A 153 -7.30 -3.84 3.59
C GLU A 153 -8.61 -4.59 3.35
N ALA A 154 -8.58 -5.68 2.59
CA ALA A 154 -9.78 -6.47 2.30
C ALA A 154 -10.43 -7.01 3.57
N PHE A 155 -9.63 -7.50 4.54
CA PHE A 155 -10.17 -8.00 5.81
C PHE A 155 -10.77 -6.90 6.67
N LEU A 156 -10.17 -5.72 6.75
CA LEU A 156 -10.72 -4.61 7.55
C LEU A 156 -12.00 -4.06 6.93
N ILE A 157 -12.12 -4.00 5.61
CA ILE A 157 -13.36 -3.64 4.91
C ILE A 157 -14.43 -4.71 5.19
N PHE A 158 -14.09 -6.01 5.05
CA PHE A 158 -14.98 -7.11 5.41
C PHE A 158 -15.45 -7.01 6.86
N ALA A 159 -14.53 -6.81 7.81
CA ALA A 159 -14.85 -6.71 9.24
C ALA A 159 -15.77 -5.53 9.55
N THR A 160 -15.56 -4.38 8.87
CA THR A 160 -16.43 -3.21 9.01
C THR A 160 -17.88 -3.58 8.70
N VAL A 161 -18.13 -4.19 7.55
CA VAL A 161 -19.50 -4.53 7.15
C VAL A 161 -20.02 -5.70 8.01
N ARG A 162 -19.23 -6.74 8.17
CA ARG A 162 -19.65 -7.98 8.85
C ARG A 162 -20.04 -7.78 10.30
N TYR A 163 -19.31 -6.94 11.03
CA TYR A 163 -19.54 -6.79 12.48
C TYR A 163 -20.37 -5.56 12.86
N PHE A 164 -20.60 -4.60 11.94
CA PHE A 164 -21.32 -3.39 12.31
C PHE A 164 -22.67 -3.19 11.64
N ILE A 165 -22.95 -3.87 10.50
CA ILE A 165 -24.23 -3.71 9.81
C ILE A 165 -24.84 -5.02 9.30
N PHE A 166 -24.05 -6.08 9.10
CA PHE A 166 -24.50 -7.31 8.45
C PHE A 166 -25.71 -7.96 9.12
N ASP A 167 -25.79 -7.95 10.46
CA ASP A 167 -26.89 -8.54 11.22
C ASP A 167 -28.05 -7.55 11.43
N SER A 168 -27.95 -6.32 10.90
CA SER A 168 -29.01 -5.34 10.95
C SER A 168 -30.20 -5.74 10.04
N PRO A 169 -31.44 -5.38 10.42
CA PRO A 169 -32.59 -5.52 9.53
C PRO A 169 -32.49 -4.66 8.26
N GLU A 170 -31.71 -3.59 8.30
CA GLU A 170 -31.47 -2.70 7.15
C GLU A 170 -30.61 -3.36 6.05
N PHE A 171 -29.89 -4.44 6.38
CA PHE A 171 -29.12 -5.20 5.38
C PHE A 171 -29.98 -6.36 4.88
N ASP A 172 -30.89 -6.12 3.96
CA ASP A 172 -31.89 -7.08 3.52
C ASP A 172 -32.00 -7.20 1.98
N GLU A 173 -31.17 -6.45 1.24
CA GLU A 173 -30.92 -6.62 -0.19
C GLU A 173 -29.47 -7.01 -0.51
N ARG A 174 -29.25 -7.60 -1.69
CA ARG A 174 -27.89 -7.95 -2.15
C ARG A 174 -27.06 -6.70 -2.45
N THR A 175 -27.73 -5.64 -2.89
CA THR A 175 -27.16 -4.35 -3.21
C THR A 175 -26.63 -3.62 -1.99
N ASP A 176 -27.19 -3.87 -0.80
CA ASP A 176 -26.80 -3.25 0.47
C ASP A 176 -25.34 -3.57 0.80
N GLY A 177 -24.96 -4.84 0.56
CA GLY A 177 -23.57 -5.26 0.70
C GLY A 177 -22.62 -4.40 -0.14
N VAL A 178 -23.00 -4.11 -1.37
CA VAL A 178 -22.19 -3.25 -2.28
C VAL A 178 -22.10 -1.83 -1.74
N VAL A 179 -23.22 -1.24 -1.32
CA VAL A 179 -23.26 0.15 -0.81
C VAL A 179 -22.47 0.29 0.49
N TYR A 180 -22.69 -0.60 1.46
CA TYR A 180 -22.02 -0.53 2.75
C TYR A 180 -20.52 -0.85 2.66
N ALA A 181 -20.13 -1.83 1.86
CA ALA A 181 -18.70 -2.15 1.69
C ALA A 181 -17.97 -1.08 0.87
N THR A 182 -18.62 -0.48 -0.12
CA THR A 182 -18.06 0.70 -0.83
C THR A 182 -17.87 1.86 0.13
N ALA A 183 -18.82 2.14 1.02
CA ALA A 183 -18.69 3.19 2.02
C ALA A 183 -17.52 2.93 2.97
N ALA A 184 -17.38 1.69 3.48
CA ALA A 184 -16.27 1.30 4.33
C ALA A 184 -14.92 1.42 3.61
N ALA A 185 -14.84 0.97 2.36
CA ALA A 185 -13.64 1.04 1.54
C ALA A 185 -13.22 2.48 1.21
N LEU A 186 -14.18 3.36 0.94
CA LEU A 186 -13.93 4.78 0.71
C LEU A 186 -13.48 5.51 1.99
N GLY A 187 -14.01 5.11 3.14
CA GLY A 187 -13.49 5.56 4.43
C GLY A 187 -12.03 5.15 4.62
N TYR A 188 -11.71 3.90 4.32
CA TYR A 188 -10.33 3.37 4.35
C TYR A 188 -9.41 4.15 3.40
N ALA A 189 -9.82 4.33 2.15
CA ALA A 189 -9.08 5.11 1.16
C ALA A 189 -8.85 6.56 1.59
N THR A 190 -9.82 7.18 2.25
CA THR A 190 -9.70 8.55 2.78
C THR A 190 -8.56 8.65 3.80
N ALA A 191 -8.40 7.64 4.68
CA ALA A 191 -7.28 7.62 5.62
C ALA A 191 -5.93 7.48 4.91
N LEU A 192 -5.83 6.58 3.90
CA LEU A 192 -4.62 6.41 3.11
C LEU A 192 -4.25 7.68 2.33
N ASN A 193 -5.24 8.31 1.70
CA ASN A 193 -5.05 9.54 0.94
C ASN A 193 -4.62 10.70 1.85
N LEU A 194 -5.23 10.82 3.03
CA LEU A 194 -4.83 11.83 4.01
C LEU A 194 -3.40 11.60 4.48
N GLN A 195 -3.04 10.35 4.81
CA GLN A 195 -1.66 9.99 5.15
C GLN A 195 -0.69 10.38 4.04
N PHE A 196 -1.01 10.02 2.78
CA PHE A 196 -0.19 10.36 1.61
C PHE A 196 0.04 11.86 1.49
N ILE A 197 -1.01 12.69 1.56
CA ILE A 197 -0.90 14.16 1.46
C ILE A 197 -0.08 14.73 2.61
N LEU A 198 -0.28 14.24 3.83
CA LEU A 198 0.45 14.73 5.01
C LEU A 198 1.94 14.35 4.97
N THR A 199 2.27 13.16 4.48
CA THR A 199 3.66 12.69 4.38
C THR A 199 4.40 13.31 3.20
N SER A 200 3.71 13.64 2.10
CA SER A 200 4.30 14.37 0.96
C SER A 200 4.45 15.88 1.21
N GLY A 201 4.01 16.39 2.36
CA GLY A 201 4.13 17.80 2.71
C GLY A 201 3.32 18.75 1.83
N GLY A 202 2.36 18.23 1.06
CA GLY A 202 1.53 19.01 0.12
C GLY A 202 2.27 19.46 -1.14
N ALA A 203 3.45 18.90 -1.42
CA ALA A 203 4.17 19.15 -2.66
C ALA A 203 3.32 18.67 -3.86
N GLU A 204 3.23 19.51 -4.91
CA GLU A 204 2.51 19.22 -6.16
C GLU A 204 1.06 18.72 -5.99
N LEU A 205 0.23 19.53 -5.32
CA LEU A 205 -1.18 19.22 -5.03
C LEU A 205 -1.95 18.73 -6.27
N GLY A 206 -1.70 19.31 -7.43
CA GLY A 206 -2.40 18.95 -8.67
C GLY A 206 -2.12 17.52 -9.13
N GLY A 207 -0.89 17.04 -8.99
CA GLY A 207 -0.51 15.66 -9.31
C GLY A 207 -1.01 14.67 -8.25
N ALA A 208 -0.89 15.05 -6.98
CA ALA A 208 -1.37 14.26 -5.85
C ALA A 208 -2.90 14.02 -5.96
N GLU A 209 -3.67 15.00 -6.42
CA GLU A 209 -5.12 14.90 -6.51
C GLU A 209 -5.60 13.87 -7.53
N VAL A 210 -4.91 13.73 -8.68
CA VAL A 210 -5.23 12.68 -9.65
C VAL A 210 -5.03 11.30 -9.02
N PHE A 211 -3.93 11.09 -8.31
CA PHE A 211 -3.65 9.85 -7.59
C PHE A 211 -4.68 9.57 -6.49
N VAL A 212 -5.03 10.57 -5.67
CA VAL A 212 -6.04 10.48 -4.61
C VAL A 212 -7.41 10.07 -5.17
N ALA A 213 -7.80 10.67 -6.29
CA ALA A 213 -9.05 10.35 -6.98
C ALA A 213 -9.07 8.91 -7.52
N GLU A 214 -7.95 8.44 -8.03
CA GLU A 214 -7.76 7.08 -8.53
C GLU A 214 -7.78 6.04 -7.40
N VAL A 215 -7.10 6.31 -6.28
CA VAL A 215 -7.14 5.47 -5.07
C VAL A 215 -8.57 5.34 -4.55
N ALA A 216 -9.33 6.44 -4.50
CA ALA A 216 -10.73 6.42 -4.09
C ALA A 216 -11.59 5.55 -5.03
N LEU A 217 -11.43 5.66 -6.36
CA LEU A 217 -12.13 4.82 -7.34
C LEU A 217 -11.80 3.32 -7.15
N ALA A 218 -10.52 3.00 -6.99
CA ALA A 218 -10.08 1.62 -6.83
C ALA A 218 -10.70 0.97 -5.57
N HIS A 219 -10.63 1.67 -4.44
CA HIS A 219 -11.22 1.18 -3.20
C HIS A 219 -12.75 1.07 -3.28
N ALA A 220 -13.42 2.04 -3.92
CA ALA A 220 -14.86 1.94 -4.15
C ALA A 220 -15.22 0.69 -4.97
N ALA A 221 -14.48 0.42 -6.05
CA ALA A 221 -14.70 -0.72 -6.92
C ALA A 221 -14.42 -2.06 -6.21
N PHE A 222 -13.29 -2.17 -5.52
CA PHE A 222 -12.88 -3.41 -4.86
C PHE A 222 -13.74 -3.68 -3.61
N GLY A 223 -14.05 -2.62 -2.83
CA GLY A 223 -15.00 -2.69 -1.73
C GLY A 223 -16.40 -3.10 -2.20
N GLY A 224 -16.88 -2.50 -3.29
CA GLY A 224 -18.15 -2.87 -3.91
C GLY A 224 -18.19 -4.33 -4.37
N LEU A 225 -17.08 -4.84 -4.92
CA LEU A 225 -16.96 -6.26 -5.28
C LEU A 225 -17.05 -7.16 -4.03
N LEU A 226 -16.30 -6.85 -2.97
CA LEU A 226 -16.38 -7.59 -1.70
C LEU A 226 -17.79 -7.53 -1.12
N GLY A 227 -18.44 -6.37 -1.21
CA GLY A 227 -19.82 -6.17 -0.80
C GLY A 227 -20.82 -7.03 -1.56
N TYR A 228 -20.60 -7.27 -2.84
CA TYR A 228 -21.39 -8.20 -3.64
C TYR A 228 -21.30 -9.65 -3.08
N PHE A 229 -20.09 -10.07 -2.68
CA PHE A 229 -19.94 -11.38 -2.02
C PHE A 229 -20.66 -11.44 -0.68
N LEU A 230 -20.59 -10.37 0.12
CA LEU A 230 -21.26 -10.26 1.41
C LEU A 230 -22.79 -10.26 1.27
N GLY A 231 -23.34 -9.46 0.34
CA GLY A 231 -24.78 -9.39 0.10
C GLY A 231 -25.37 -10.75 -0.30
N ARG A 232 -24.69 -11.48 -1.18
CA ARG A 232 -25.12 -12.82 -1.57
C ARG A 232 -24.98 -13.83 -0.43
N ALA A 233 -23.88 -13.78 0.32
CA ALA A 233 -23.69 -14.70 1.44
C ALA A 233 -24.74 -14.55 2.54
N LYS A 234 -25.31 -13.34 2.72
CA LYS A 234 -26.40 -13.12 3.66
C LYS A 234 -27.74 -13.68 3.18
N LEU A 235 -28.03 -13.51 1.90
CA LEU A 235 -29.37 -13.71 1.34
C LEU A 235 -29.53 -15.00 0.53
N GLU A 236 -28.42 -15.65 0.19
CA GLU A 236 -28.39 -16.91 -0.56
C GLU A 236 -27.61 -17.99 0.20
N GLN A 237 -27.88 -19.24 -0.14
CA GLN A 237 -27.10 -20.37 0.39
C GLN A 237 -25.82 -20.54 -0.43
N GLU A 238 -24.81 -19.77 -0.09
CA GLU A 238 -23.51 -19.85 -0.75
C GLU A 238 -22.60 -20.89 -0.09
N PRO A 239 -21.71 -21.54 -0.85
CA PRO A 239 -20.75 -22.49 -0.29
C PRO A 239 -19.74 -21.80 0.62
N LEU A 240 -19.12 -22.54 1.56
CA LEU A 240 -18.17 -22.01 2.55
C LEU A 240 -16.98 -21.25 1.94
N TRP A 241 -16.56 -21.58 0.72
CA TRP A 241 -15.45 -20.90 0.02
C TRP A 241 -15.84 -19.54 -0.57
N TRP A 242 -17.14 -19.20 -0.59
CA TRP A 242 -17.66 -17.99 -1.25
C TRP A 242 -17.07 -16.70 -0.67
N LEU A 243 -17.22 -16.47 0.63
CA LEU A 243 -16.64 -15.29 1.29
C LEU A 243 -15.11 -15.30 1.31
N PRO A 244 -14.41 -16.42 1.60
CA PRO A 244 -12.98 -16.55 1.38
C PRO A 244 -12.52 -16.16 -0.03
N ALA A 245 -13.24 -16.56 -1.07
CA ALA A 245 -12.93 -16.18 -2.45
C ALA A 245 -13.11 -14.68 -2.69
N GLY A 246 -14.18 -14.09 -2.15
CA GLY A 246 -14.40 -12.63 -2.22
C GLY A 246 -13.28 -11.86 -1.54
N LEU A 247 -12.87 -12.28 -0.34
CA LEU A 247 -11.74 -11.70 0.39
C LEU A 247 -10.43 -11.82 -0.41
N GLY A 248 -10.11 -13.02 -0.87
CA GLY A 248 -8.89 -13.29 -1.64
C GLY A 248 -8.85 -12.51 -2.96
N LEU A 249 -9.96 -12.45 -3.68
CA LEU A 249 -10.06 -11.68 -4.92
C LEU A 249 -9.86 -10.19 -4.67
N THR A 250 -10.47 -9.64 -3.63
CA THR A 250 -10.28 -8.23 -3.24
C THR A 250 -8.83 -7.98 -2.85
N ALA A 251 -8.19 -8.85 -2.08
CA ALA A 251 -6.77 -8.75 -1.73
C ALA A 251 -5.86 -8.75 -2.96
N VAL A 252 -6.14 -9.62 -3.94
CA VAL A 252 -5.39 -9.68 -5.21
C VAL A 252 -5.57 -8.40 -6.02
N LEU A 253 -6.80 -7.88 -6.13
CA LEU A 253 -7.07 -6.64 -6.87
C LEU A 253 -6.42 -5.43 -6.22
N THR A 254 -6.50 -5.31 -4.90
CA THR A 254 -5.83 -4.25 -4.14
C THR A 254 -4.31 -4.35 -4.29
N GLY A 255 -3.74 -5.56 -4.14
CA GLY A 255 -2.31 -5.79 -4.34
C GLY A 255 -1.86 -5.48 -5.77
N ALA A 256 -2.63 -5.90 -6.78
CA ALA A 256 -2.35 -5.59 -8.18
C ALA A 256 -2.43 -4.08 -8.48
N PHE A 257 -3.41 -3.39 -7.89
CA PHE A 257 -3.50 -1.93 -8.00
C PHE A 257 -2.26 -1.24 -7.40
N LYS A 258 -1.86 -1.62 -6.19
CA LYS A 258 -0.64 -1.10 -5.53
C LYS A 258 0.62 -1.39 -6.35
N LEU A 259 0.70 -2.58 -6.93
CA LEU A 259 1.81 -2.95 -7.79
C LEU A 259 1.87 -2.06 -9.03
N VAL A 260 0.75 -1.93 -9.76
CA VAL A 260 0.71 -1.16 -11.00
C VAL A 260 0.95 0.32 -10.74
N SER A 261 0.36 0.89 -9.69
CA SER A 261 0.62 2.27 -9.29
C SER A 261 2.05 2.51 -8.79
N GLY A 262 2.76 1.47 -8.31
CA GLY A 262 4.15 1.52 -7.86
C GLY A 262 5.20 1.11 -8.90
N LEU A 263 4.81 0.44 -10.01
CA LEU A 263 5.74 -0.03 -11.05
C LEU A 263 6.36 1.09 -11.90
N VAL A 264 5.85 2.30 -11.74
CA VAL A 264 6.18 3.40 -12.65
C VAL A 264 7.20 4.35 -12.06
N ASP A 265 8.23 3.88 -11.53
CA ASP A 265 9.32 4.62 -10.94
C ASP A 265 9.19 4.80 -9.41
N PRO A 266 9.89 3.98 -8.63
CA PRO A 266 9.98 4.20 -7.18
C PRO A 266 10.59 5.55 -6.83
N GLY A 267 11.27 6.21 -7.79
CA GLY A 267 11.85 7.54 -7.66
C GLY A 267 10.84 8.68 -7.89
N THR A 268 9.69 8.44 -8.52
CA THR A 268 8.69 9.48 -8.80
C THR A 268 7.60 9.60 -7.73
N ILE A 269 7.50 8.63 -6.83
CA ILE A 269 6.75 8.76 -5.56
C ILE A 269 7.75 8.98 -4.42
N SER A 270 8.85 9.65 -4.68
CA SER A 270 9.78 10.04 -3.62
C SER A 270 9.23 11.29 -2.94
N VAL A 271 8.73 11.10 -1.75
CA VAL A 271 8.56 12.14 -0.74
C VAL A 271 9.87 12.94 -0.66
N GLY A 272 9.87 14.14 -1.24
CA GLY A 272 10.97 15.12 -1.07
C GLY A 272 12.10 15.16 -2.10
N GLY A 273 11.99 14.51 -3.26
CA GLY A 273 12.89 14.72 -4.40
C GLY A 273 12.07 15.06 -5.64
N GLU A 274 12.61 15.81 -6.62
CA GLU A 274 11.97 16.21 -7.87
C GLU A 274 11.14 15.05 -8.50
N GLY A 275 10.02 14.73 -7.87
CA GLY A 275 9.12 13.64 -8.20
C GLY A 275 8.24 14.09 -9.34
N GLY A 276 8.55 13.64 -10.55
CA GLY A 276 7.61 13.71 -11.64
C GLY A 276 6.31 13.01 -11.25
N LEU A 277 5.19 13.48 -11.80
CA LEU A 277 3.88 12.81 -11.74
C LEU A 277 4.06 11.31 -12.00
N PRO A 278 3.26 10.43 -11.34
CA PRO A 278 3.20 9.01 -11.73
C PRO A 278 3.11 8.95 -13.24
N SER A 279 3.92 8.14 -13.90
CA SER A 279 3.92 8.19 -15.36
C SER A 279 2.49 7.97 -15.83
N PHE A 280 2.08 8.71 -16.82
CA PHE A 280 0.74 8.61 -17.42
C PHE A 280 0.32 7.16 -17.71
N THR A 281 1.28 6.30 -17.98
CA THR A 281 1.06 4.86 -18.21
C THR A 281 0.58 4.13 -16.94
N ALA A 282 1.13 4.44 -15.75
CA ALA A 282 0.68 3.82 -14.51
C ALA A 282 -0.72 4.25 -14.13
N LEU A 283 -0.99 5.56 -14.22
CA LEU A 283 -2.34 6.10 -14.01
C LEU A 283 -3.36 5.43 -14.96
N LEU A 284 -3.01 5.25 -16.24
CA LEU A 284 -3.89 4.58 -17.19
C LEU A 284 -4.11 3.09 -16.84
N LEU A 285 -3.07 2.38 -16.41
CA LEU A 285 -3.19 0.95 -16.09
C LEU A 285 -3.94 0.73 -14.79
N ALA A 286 -3.59 1.45 -13.73
CA ALA A 286 -4.22 1.32 -12.42
C ALA A 286 -5.65 1.85 -12.43
N GLY A 287 -5.90 3.03 -13.02
CA GLY A 287 -7.24 3.56 -13.25
C GLY A 287 -8.07 2.68 -14.18
N GLY A 288 -7.45 2.11 -15.21
CA GLY A 288 -8.09 1.11 -16.09
C GLY A 288 -8.58 -0.12 -15.35
N LEU A 289 -7.76 -0.68 -14.43
CA LEU A 289 -8.16 -1.78 -13.56
C LEU A 289 -9.36 -1.41 -12.70
N ALA A 290 -9.33 -0.26 -12.04
CA ALA A 290 -10.41 0.22 -11.19
C ALA A 290 -11.71 0.43 -12.00
N ILE A 291 -11.63 1.00 -13.21
CA ILE A 291 -12.78 1.20 -14.11
C ILE A 291 -13.37 -0.16 -14.53
N VAL A 292 -12.54 -1.13 -14.90
CA VAL A 292 -13.02 -2.48 -15.30
C VAL A 292 -13.78 -3.12 -14.15
N VAL A 293 -13.24 -3.08 -12.92
CA VAL A 293 -13.93 -3.65 -11.75
C VAL A 293 -15.22 -2.88 -11.45
N THR A 294 -15.23 -1.55 -11.56
CA THR A 294 -16.45 -0.73 -11.42
C THR A 294 -17.54 -1.15 -12.42
N ILE A 295 -17.17 -1.39 -13.68
CA ILE A 295 -18.11 -1.86 -14.71
C ILE A 295 -18.65 -3.25 -14.33
N VAL A 296 -17.79 -4.16 -13.86
CA VAL A 296 -18.21 -5.51 -13.42
C VAL A 296 -19.18 -5.41 -12.25
N VAL A 297 -18.86 -4.64 -11.21
CA VAL A 297 -19.75 -4.45 -10.04
C VAL A 297 -21.09 -3.85 -10.48
N SER A 298 -21.06 -2.79 -11.29
CA SER A 298 -22.28 -2.17 -11.81
C SER A 298 -23.12 -3.12 -12.66
N PHE A 299 -22.48 -4.00 -13.44
CA PHE A 299 -23.18 -5.03 -14.19
C PHE A 299 -23.81 -6.07 -13.26
N LEU A 300 -23.10 -6.54 -12.22
CA LEU A 300 -23.62 -7.50 -11.25
C LEU A 300 -24.84 -6.93 -10.49
N VAL A 301 -24.73 -5.68 -10.00
CA VAL A 301 -25.83 -4.98 -9.34
C VAL A 301 -27.05 -4.87 -10.27
N ASN A 302 -26.88 -4.39 -11.51
CA ASN A 302 -27.99 -4.27 -12.46
C ASN A 302 -28.62 -5.64 -12.80
N ARG A 303 -27.81 -6.69 -12.91
CA ARG A 303 -28.31 -8.05 -13.13
C ARG A 303 -29.19 -8.51 -11.97
N ASP A 304 -28.77 -8.26 -10.73
CA ASP A 304 -29.50 -8.70 -9.56
C ASP A 304 -30.79 -7.89 -9.36
N ILE A 305 -30.77 -6.58 -9.59
CA ILE A 305 -31.98 -5.74 -9.64
C ILE A 305 -32.97 -6.26 -10.71
N SER A 306 -32.46 -6.60 -11.92
CA SER A 306 -33.31 -7.10 -13.00
C SER A 306 -33.96 -8.45 -12.66
N ARG A 307 -33.24 -9.32 -11.92
CA ARG A 307 -33.77 -10.60 -11.41
C ARG A 307 -34.85 -10.38 -10.36
N SER A 308 -34.63 -9.43 -9.44
CA SER A 308 -35.61 -9.05 -8.42
C SER A 308 -36.91 -8.53 -9.04
N LEU A 309 -36.80 -7.67 -10.06
CA LEU A 309 -37.95 -7.15 -10.80
C LEU A 309 -38.67 -8.25 -11.61
N GLY A 310 -37.97 -9.28 -12.08
CA GLY A 310 -38.55 -10.41 -12.84
C GLY A 310 -39.23 -11.47 -11.98
N GLY A 311 -39.28 -11.33 -10.67
CA GLY A 311 -39.90 -12.30 -9.75
C GLY A 311 -39.14 -13.62 -9.60
N ASN A 312 -37.93 -13.73 -10.12
CA ASN A 312 -37.08 -14.93 -10.12
C ASN A 312 -36.09 -14.97 -8.95
N GLN A 313 -36.41 -14.38 -7.81
CA GLN A 313 -35.58 -14.57 -6.63
C GLN A 313 -35.92 -15.93 -5.96
N PRO A 314 -34.95 -16.79 -5.70
CA PRO A 314 -35.15 -17.88 -4.77
C PRO A 314 -35.49 -17.27 -3.42
N ALA A 315 -36.58 -17.75 -2.80
CA ALA A 315 -36.89 -17.40 -1.41
C ALA A 315 -35.66 -17.73 -0.55
N ALA A 316 -35.30 -16.85 0.38
CA ALA A 316 -34.29 -17.15 1.38
C ALA A 316 -34.72 -18.36 2.19
N THR A 317 -34.26 -19.55 1.84
CA THR A 317 -34.61 -20.82 2.48
C THR A 317 -33.37 -21.35 3.18
N GLY A 318 -33.25 -21.09 4.47
CA GLY A 318 -32.21 -21.69 5.31
C GLY A 318 -32.20 -21.10 6.70
N ASP A 319 -31.74 -21.87 7.67
CA ASP A 319 -31.45 -21.36 9.00
C ASP A 319 -30.11 -20.58 8.96
N PRO A 320 -30.14 -19.24 9.01
CA PRO A 320 -28.95 -18.43 8.74
C PRO A 320 -27.84 -18.63 9.77
N ALA A 321 -28.18 -19.12 10.98
CA ALA A 321 -27.24 -19.10 12.11
C ALA A 321 -26.07 -20.10 12.01
N VAL A 322 -26.26 -21.26 11.38
CA VAL A 322 -25.23 -22.32 11.32
C VAL A 322 -24.24 -22.08 10.20
N GLY A 323 -24.72 -21.69 9.02
CA GLY A 323 -23.87 -21.36 7.86
C GLY A 323 -23.00 -20.12 8.09
N ASP A 324 -23.52 -19.15 8.83
CA ASP A 324 -22.87 -17.88 9.12
C ASP A 324 -21.63 -18.03 10.01
N ARG A 325 -21.70 -18.84 11.07
CA ARG A 325 -20.53 -19.06 11.96
C ARG A 325 -19.38 -19.78 11.25
N GLN A 326 -19.69 -20.78 10.42
CA GLN A 326 -18.67 -21.52 9.67
C GLN A 326 -18.03 -20.64 8.58
N SER A 327 -18.84 -19.83 7.92
CA SER A 327 -18.40 -18.88 6.91
C SER A 327 -17.46 -17.82 7.49
N ASN A 328 -17.77 -17.26 8.66
CA ASN A 328 -16.90 -16.32 9.37
C ASN A 328 -15.56 -16.96 9.76
N LEU A 329 -15.59 -18.18 10.29
CA LEU A 329 -14.36 -18.91 10.63
C LEU A 329 -13.49 -19.15 9.38
N ALA A 330 -14.10 -19.48 8.24
CA ALA A 330 -13.39 -19.66 6.98
C ALA A 330 -12.72 -18.36 6.50
N VAL A 331 -13.38 -17.21 6.64
CA VAL A 331 -12.79 -15.89 6.30
C VAL A 331 -11.63 -15.54 7.23
N VAL A 332 -11.78 -15.73 8.53
CA VAL A 332 -10.70 -15.48 9.51
C VAL A 332 -9.51 -16.41 9.23
N ALA A 333 -9.76 -17.68 8.90
CA ALA A 333 -8.72 -18.63 8.54
C ALA A 333 -8.01 -18.21 7.23
N THR A 334 -8.76 -17.70 6.25
CA THR A 334 -8.18 -17.18 5.00
C THR A 334 -7.31 -15.94 5.28
N PHE A 335 -7.78 -15.02 6.11
CA PHE A 335 -6.98 -13.85 6.51
C PHE A 335 -5.71 -14.26 7.26
N ALA A 336 -5.81 -15.20 8.20
CA ALA A 336 -4.64 -15.74 8.89
C ALA A 336 -3.64 -16.39 7.92
N LEU A 337 -4.13 -17.10 6.90
CA LEU A 337 -3.29 -17.67 5.84
C LEU A 337 -2.61 -16.57 4.99
N LEU A 338 -3.34 -15.52 4.62
CA LEU A 338 -2.76 -14.38 3.90
C LEU A 338 -1.63 -13.73 4.71
N LEU A 339 -1.86 -13.47 6.00
CA LEU A 339 -0.84 -12.91 6.89
C LEU A 339 0.33 -13.87 7.12
N LEU A 340 0.09 -15.17 7.20
CA LEU A 340 1.15 -16.17 7.33
C LEU A 340 2.07 -16.15 6.09
N VAL A 341 1.49 -16.21 4.89
CA VAL A 341 2.25 -16.13 3.64
C VAL A 341 2.97 -14.79 3.53
N GLY A 342 2.26 -13.69 3.81
CA GLY A 342 2.86 -12.35 3.85
C GLY A 342 4.02 -12.24 4.85
N GLY A 343 3.87 -12.83 6.03
CA GLY A 343 4.92 -12.89 7.05
C GLY A 343 6.16 -13.70 6.62
N ILE A 344 5.95 -14.79 5.87
CA ILE A 344 7.07 -15.56 5.28
C ILE A 344 7.80 -14.69 4.24
N VAL A 345 7.06 -14.00 3.37
CA VAL A 345 7.64 -13.10 2.36
C VAL A 345 8.41 -11.96 3.04
N TRP A 346 7.80 -11.30 4.02
CA TRP A 346 8.44 -10.26 4.82
C TRP A 346 9.74 -10.75 5.47
N ASN A 347 9.69 -11.90 6.15
CA ASN A 347 10.89 -12.47 6.80
C ASN A 347 11.98 -12.80 5.77
N SER A 348 11.62 -13.33 4.60
CA SER A 348 12.56 -13.60 3.51
C SER A 348 13.17 -12.32 2.94
N ALA A 349 12.36 -11.28 2.73
CA ALA A 349 12.82 -10.00 2.21
C ALA A 349 13.74 -9.25 3.20
N VAL A 350 13.43 -9.31 4.50
CA VAL A 350 14.18 -8.56 5.53
C VAL A 350 15.42 -9.31 6.00
N ASN A 351 15.33 -10.64 6.16
CA ASN A 351 16.39 -11.46 6.72
C ASN A 351 17.08 -12.40 5.70
N GLY A 352 16.63 -12.38 4.44
CA GLY A 352 17.22 -13.17 3.36
C GLY A 352 18.68 -12.79 3.11
N THR A 353 19.52 -13.77 2.78
CA THR A 353 20.94 -13.55 2.44
C THR A 353 21.30 -14.23 1.13
N THR A 354 22.17 -13.58 0.35
CA THR A 354 22.78 -14.12 -0.88
C THR A 354 24.20 -14.50 -0.60
N SER A 355 24.56 -15.75 -0.86
CA SER A 355 25.93 -16.24 -0.71
C SER A 355 26.79 -15.84 -1.90
N PHE A 356 28.06 -15.52 -1.64
CA PHE A 356 29.06 -15.26 -2.67
C PHE A 356 30.35 -16.08 -2.43
N ALA A 357 31.07 -16.35 -3.51
CA ALA A 357 32.40 -16.96 -3.47
C ALA A 357 33.24 -16.37 -4.61
N GLN A 358 34.15 -15.46 -4.30
CA GLN A 358 34.94 -14.73 -5.29
C GLN A 358 36.36 -14.42 -4.75
N SER A 359 37.37 -14.60 -5.57
CA SER A 359 38.77 -14.21 -5.25
C SER A 359 39.28 -14.78 -3.92
N GLY A 360 38.82 -15.99 -3.52
CA GLY A 360 39.21 -16.63 -2.27
C GLY A 360 38.39 -16.18 -1.05
N PHE A 361 37.44 -15.27 -1.22
CA PHE A 361 36.49 -14.87 -0.20
C PHE A 361 35.18 -15.63 -0.35
N LYS A 362 34.57 -16.01 0.75
CA LYS A 362 33.22 -16.57 0.83
C LYS A 362 32.47 -15.85 1.93
N GLY A 363 31.17 -15.68 1.75
CA GLY A 363 30.31 -15.08 2.75
C GLY A 363 28.88 -14.93 2.24
N ALA A 364 28.08 -14.17 2.98
CA ALA A 364 26.72 -13.88 2.61
C ALA A 364 26.38 -12.42 2.95
N TYR A 365 25.71 -11.73 2.04
CA TYR A 365 25.20 -10.37 2.22
C TYR A 365 23.67 -10.35 2.13
N PRO A 366 22.98 -9.30 2.62
CA PRO A 366 21.54 -9.21 2.53
C PRO A 366 21.07 -9.35 1.07
N SER A 367 20.08 -10.21 0.82
CA SER A 367 19.64 -10.57 -0.54
C SER A 367 19.12 -9.39 -1.36
N TYR A 368 18.71 -8.32 -0.69
CA TYR A 368 18.19 -7.10 -1.31
C TYR A 368 19.27 -6.06 -1.68
N PHE A 369 20.55 -6.31 -1.30
CA PHE A 369 21.65 -5.46 -1.76
C PHE A 369 21.97 -5.79 -3.22
N GLY A 370 22.00 -4.76 -4.05
CA GLY A 370 22.43 -4.86 -5.45
C GLY A 370 23.94 -4.93 -5.55
N ILE A 371 24.46 -5.62 -6.56
CA ILE A 371 25.91 -5.65 -6.86
C ILE A 371 26.26 -4.30 -7.51
N ALA A 372 27.25 -3.60 -6.92
CA ALA A 372 27.77 -2.32 -7.35
C ALA A 372 29.32 -2.36 -7.50
N THR A 373 29.87 -3.42 -8.08
CA THR A 373 31.30 -3.70 -8.15
C THR A 373 32.02 -2.69 -9.05
N ASN A 374 33.05 -2.05 -8.50
CA ASN A 374 33.97 -1.20 -9.24
C ASN A 374 35.26 -1.98 -9.61
N GLU A 375 36.06 -1.43 -10.51
CA GLU A 375 37.33 -2.01 -10.88
C GLU A 375 38.26 -2.09 -9.63
N GLY A 376 38.76 -3.30 -9.32
CA GLY A 376 39.61 -3.54 -8.14
C GLY A 376 38.85 -4.03 -6.88
N ASP A 377 37.52 -4.05 -6.88
CA ASP A 377 36.73 -4.62 -5.79
C ASP A 377 36.69 -6.15 -5.88
N VAL A 378 36.78 -6.82 -4.73
CA VAL A 378 36.42 -8.22 -4.61
C VAL A 378 34.91 -8.36 -4.57
N LEU A 379 34.26 -7.52 -3.78
CA LEU A 379 32.81 -7.43 -3.67
C LEU A 379 32.45 -5.97 -3.32
N ARG A 380 31.42 -5.45 -3.96
CA ARG A 380 30.72 -4.25 -3.52
C ARG A 380 29.25 -4.45 -3.74
N VAL A 381 28.47 -4.27 -2.68
CA VAL A 381 27.01 -4.41 -2.68
C VAL A 381 26.41 -3.21 -1.98
N ALA A 382 25.29 -2.72 -2.50
CA ALA A 382 24.65 -1.51 -1.99
C ALA A 382 23.14 -1.67 -1.90
N ASP A 383 22.55 -1.08 -0.87
CA ASP A 383 21.09 -0.88 -0.72
C ASP A 383 20.72 0.53 -1.24
N ASN A 384 20.64 0.67 -2.54
CA ASN A 384 20.38 1.94 -3.20
C ASN A 384 18.92 2.43 -3.05
N LEU A 385 18.01 1.55 -2.63
CA LEU A 385 16.58 1.85 -2.58
C LEU A 385 16.11 2.42 -1.24
N ASN A 386 16.80 2.13 -0.13
CA ASN A 386 16.32 2.50 1.20
C ASN A 386 17.38 3.18 2.05
N THR A 387 18.39 2.43 2.49
CA THR A 387 19.35 2.95 3.48
C THR A 387 20.53 3.68 2.86
N GLY A 388 20.77 3.51 1.57
CA GLY A 388 22.01 3.98 0.93
C GLY A 388 23.28 3.35 1.50
N ALA A 389 23.13 2.21 2.20
CA ALA A 389 24.23 1.50 2.79
C ALA A 389 25.01 0.69 1.75
N GLU A 390 26.31 0.62 1.92
CA GLU A 390 27.23 -0.07 1.03
C GLU A 390 28.19 -0.94 1.84
N PHE A 391 28.37 -2.20 1.41
CA PHE A 391 29.39 -3.10 1.93
C PHE A 391 30.41 -3.39 0.83
N ALA A 392 31.67 -3.21 1.12
CA ALA A 392 32.75 -3.46 0.17
C ALA A 392 33.85 -4.34 0.75
N ILE A 393 34.44 -5.18 -0.09
CA ILE A 393 35.70 -5.91 0.17
C ILE A 393 36.66 -5.52 -0.93
N THR A 394 37.80 -4.94 -0.54
CA THR A 394 38.87 -4.58 -1.46
C THR A 394 40.20 -5.20 -1.02
N THR A 395 41.08 -5.45 -1.97
CA THR A 395 42.43 -5.97 -1.72
C THR A 395 43.47 -5.07 -2.39
N PRO A 396 43.72 -3.86 -1.82
CA PRO A 396 44.67 -2.94 -2.41
C PRO A 396 46.10 -3.52 -2.41
N THR A 397 46.82 -3.27 -3.49
CA THR A 397 48.24 -3.64 -3.62
C THR A 397 49.07 -2.47 -3.12
N LEU A 398 49.97 -2.75 -2.18
CA LEU A 398 50.87 -1.76 -1.60
C LEU A 398 52.31 -2.17 -1.85
N GLU A 399 53.18 -1.17 -2.09
CA GLU A 399 54.61 -1.39 -2.19
C GLU A 399 55.26 -1.51 -0.79
N GLY A 400 56.08 -2.52 -0.57
CA GLY A 400 56.79 -2.79 0.71
C GLY A 400 56.04 -3.72 1.64
N THR A 401 56.41 -3.69 2.93
CA THR A 401 55.74 -4.46 4.03
C THR A 401 54.60 -3.59 4.61
N PRO A 402 53.36 -3.82 4.25
CA PRO A 402 52.25 -3.01 4.75
C PRO A 402 52.04 -3.27 6.26
N THR A 403 51.66 -2.20 7.00
CA THR A 403 51.12 -2.32 8.35
C THR A 403 49.69 -1.81 8.34
N ASP A 404 48.87 -2.27 9.30
CA ASP A 404 47.47 -1.89 9.40
C ASP A 404 47.31 -0.35 9.47
N GLU A 405 48.21 0.32 10.22
CA GLU A 405 48.21 1.77 10.37
C GLU A 405 48.61 2.50 9.09
N ALA A 406 49.56 1.97 8.31
CA ALA A 406 50.01 2.55 7.04
C ALA A 406 48.87 2.47 6.00
N VAL A 407 48.19 1.33 5.93
CA VAL A 407 47.01 1.12 5.07
C VAL A 407 45.90 2.07 5.45
N ALA A 408 45.54 2.18 6.72
CA ALA A 408 44.49 3.07 7.20
C ALA A 408 44.81 4.54 6.93
N ALA A 409 46.11 4.93 7.07
CA ALA A 409 46.54 6.30 6.77
C ALA A 409 46.46 6.60 5.26
N GLN A 410 46.83 5.64 4.41
CA GLN A 410 46.70 5.80 2.96
C GLN A 410 45.24 5.95 2.53
N LEU A 411 44.34 5.08 3.01
CA LEU A 411 42.91 5.18 2.74
C LEU A 411 42.33 6.54 3.17
N ALA A 412 42.75 7.04 4.34
CA ALA A 412 42.36 8.38 4.80
C ALA A 412 42.88 9.48 3.91
N GLY A 413 44.14 9.36 3.44
CA GLY A 413 44.75 10.29 2.48
C GLY A 413 44.01 10.35 1.15
N ASP A 414 43.75 9.18 0.55
CA ASP A 414 43.05 9.07 -0.73
C ASP A 414 41.64 9.66 -0.66
N ARG A 415 40.91 9.34 0.41
CA ARG A 415 39.55 9.91 0.64
C ARG A 415 39.56 11.41 0.90
N SER A 416 40.56 11.91 1.61
CA SER A 416 40.68 13.35 1.86
C SER A 416 40.96 14.16 0.59
N THR A 417 41.49 13.55 -0.46
CA THR A 417 41.64 14.18 -1.78
C THR A 417 40.40 14.08 -2.63
N THR A 418 39.60 13.03 -2.43
CA THR A 418 38.37 12.76 -3.20
C THR A 418 37.18 13.56 -2.67
N TYR A 419 37.02 13.65 -1.36
CA TYR A 419 35.88 14.30 -0.72
C TYR A 419 36.24 15.65 -0.15
N SER A 420 35.41 16.66 -0.37
CA SER A 420 35.63 18.04 0.05
C SER A 420 35.73 18.23 1.57
N VAL A 421 35.05 17.38 2.32
CA VAL A 421 35.09 17.32 3.79
C VAL A 421 35.24 15.87 4.19
N TYR A 422 36.41 15.51 4.73
CA TYR A 422 36.70 14.16 5.23
C TYR A 422 37.30 14.23 6.62
N ARG A 423 36.87 13.38 7.54
CA ARG A 423 37.43 13.31 8.89
C ARG A 423 37.42 11.88 9.43
N VAL A 424 38.54 11.45 9.97
CA VAL A 424 38.61 10.24 10.81
C VAL A 424 38.06 10.61 12.20
N ILE A 425 37.10 9.83 12.69
CA ILE A 425 36.40 10.05 13.96
C ILE A 425 37.07 9.25 15.05
N GLU A 426 37.29 7.95 14.81
CA GLU A 426 37.76 7.01 15.82
C GLU A 426 38.61 5.89 15.18
N LYS A 427 39.56 5.38 15.94
CA LYS A 427 40.33 4.15 15.60
C LYS A 427 40.21 3.16 16.74
N GLY A 428 40.12 1.87 16.41
CA GLY A 428 39.99 0.80 17.36
C GLY A 428 40.55 -0.51 16.81
N GLU A 429 40.34 -1.58 17.54
CA GLU A 429 40.71 -2.94 17.13
C GLU A 429 39.46 -3.84 17.14
N ALA A 430 39.39 -4.76 16.20
CA ALA A 430 38.37 -5.81 16.12
C ALA A 430 38.98 -7.13 15.68
N THR A 431 38.17 -8.18 15.73
CA THR A 431 38.54 -9.49 15.18
C THR A 431 37.55 -9.89 14.09
N VAL A 432 38.04 -10.20 12.91
CA VAL A 432 37.24 -10.67 11.77
C VAL A 432 37.82 -12.01 11.29
N ASN A 433 37.00 -13.04 11.26
CA ASN A 433 37.41 -14.38 10.87
C ASN A 433 38.68 -14.87 11.63
N GLY A 434 38.79 -14.57 12.94
CA GLY A 434 39.91 -14.93 13.78
C GLY A 434 41.19 -14.10 13.56
N LYS A 435 41.20 -13.14 12.64
CA LYS A 435 42.33 -12.24 12.38
C LYS A 435 42.12 -10.89 13.04
N LYS A 436 43.19 -10.28 13.56
CA LYS A 436 43.10 -8.89 14.05
C LYS A 436 42.87 -7.94 12.92
N ALA A 437 42.01 -6.96 13.14
CA ALA A 437 41.72 -5.87 12.23
C ALA A 437 41.86 -4.56 12.97
N LEU A 438 42.51 -3.58 12.34
CA LEU A 438 42.42 -2.17 12.74
C LEU A 438 41.08 -1.63 12.26
N THR A 439 40.28 -1.03 13.13
CA THR A 439 39.05 -0.35 12.74
C THR A 439 39.29 1.15 12.65
N GLN A 440 38.74 1.78 11.60
CA GLN A 440 38.78 3.23 11.42
C GLN A 440 37.37 3.73 11.04
N ARG A 441 36.74 4.48 11.95
CA ARG A 441 35.49 5.19 11.68
C ARG A 441 35.78 6.55 11.11
N PHE A 442 35.08 6.94 10.06
CA PHE A 442 35.27 8.19 9.35
C PHE A 442 33.92 8.78 8.89
N ALA A 443 33.90 10.08 8.61
CA ALA A 443 32.78 10.76 7.98
C ALA A 443 33.26 11.68 6.84
N PHE A 444 32.38 11.88 5.87
CA PHE A 444 32.60 12.81 4.77
C PHE A 444 31.28 13.38 4.25
N VAL A 445 31.37 14.46 3.49
CA VAL A 445 30.22 15.03 2.80
C VAL A 445 30.23 14.53 1.36
N ASP A 446 29.19 13.81 1.00
CA ASP A 446 28.91 13.40 -0.38
C ASP A 446 28.07 14.50 -1.04
N ALA A 447 28.65 15.16 -2.04
CA ALA A 447 27.96 16.24 -2.76
C ALA A 447 26.95 15.71 -3.80
N GLY A 448 26.92 14.39 -4.04
CA GLY A 448 26.13 13.78 -5.11
C GLY A 448 26.68 14.06 -6.51
N GLU A 449 26.39 13.17 -7.44
CA GLU A 449 26.84 13.30 -8.84
C GLU A 449 25.97 14.25 -9.68
N LEU A 450 24.76 14.57 -9.23
CA LEU A 450 23.80 15.39 -9.97
C LEU A 450 23.85 16.86 -9.49
N THR A 451 23.82 17.78 -10.44
CA THR A 451 23.72 19.22 -10.18
C THR A 451 22.38 19.50 -9.46
N GLY A 452 22.44 19.90 -8.19
CA GLY A 452 21.25 20.19 -7.38
C GLY A 452 20.94 19.15 -6.29
N SER A 453 21.71 18.05 -6.21
CA SER A 453 21.55 17.09 -5.10
C SER A 453 21.92 17.75 -3.77
N VAL A 454 21.12 17.47 -2.73
CA VAL A 454 21.42 17.95 -1.38
C VAL A 454 22.63 17.17 -0.85
N PRO A 455 23.72 17.87 -0.43
CA PRO A 455 24.88 17.21 0.15
C PRO A 455 24.50 16.37 1.38
N GLN A 456 24.89 15.09 1.39
CA GLN A 456 24.62 14.19 2.50
C GLN A 456 25.90 13.90 3.30
N VAL A 457 25.77 13.85 4.62
CA VAL A 457 26.85 13.35 5.47
C VAL A 457 26.79 11.83 5.47
N LYS A 458 27.85 11.19 4.96
CA LYS A 458 28.05 9.74 5.04
C LYS A 458 29.09 9.40 6.10
N GLU A 459 28.84 8.33 6.84
CA GLU A 459 29.81 7.74 7.75
C GLU A 459 30.19 6.35 7.29
N GLY A 460 31.42 5.94 7.57
CA GLY A 460 31.91 4.62 7.26
C GLY A 460 32.79 4.03 8.35
N ILE A 461 32.94 2.72 8.29
CA ILE A 461 33.84 1.95 9.16
C ILE A 461 34.67 1.02 8.28
N ASP A 462 35.99 1.20 8.29
CA ASP A 462 36.92 0.28 7.67
C ASP A 462 37.41 -0.75 8.69
N TYR A 463 37.55 -1.99 8.24
CA TYR A 463 38.25 -3.07 8.92
C TYR A 463 39.48 -3.40 8.07
N VAL A 464 40.65 -3.01 8.52
CA VAL A 464 41.91 -3.20 7.82
C VAL A 464 42.60 -4.41 8.41
N ILE A 465 42.90 -5.40 7.57
CA ILE A 465 43.58 -6.64 7.96
C ILE A 465 44.80 -6.82 7.08
N VAL A 466 45.98 -6.97 7.70
CA VAL A 466 47.23 -7.33 7.01
C VAL A 466 47.59 -8.72 7.36
N ASP A 467 47.62 -9.61 6.35
CA ASP A 467 47.98 -11.03 6.48
C ASP A 467 49.18 -11.33 5.58
N GLY A 468 50.38 -11.24 6.17
CA GLY A 468 51.63 -11.31 5.42
C GLY A 468 51.74 -10.15 4.41
N ASN A 469 51.73 -10.48 3.12
CA ASN A 469 51.79 -9.49 2.03
C ASN A 469 50.41 -9.15 1.45
N ARG A 470 49.35 -9.74 2.00
CA ARG A 470 47.96 -9.50 1.54
C ARG A 470 47.26 -8.47 2.43
N VAL A 471 46.74 -7.42 1.82
CA VAL A 471 45.92 -6.40 2.49
C VAL A 471 44.47 -6.67 2.14
N ILE A 472 43.60 -6.66 3.17
CA ILE A 472 42.16 -6.82 3.04
C ILE A 472 41.52 -5.63 3.74
N VAL A 473 40.69 -4.92 3.02
CA VAL A 473 39.88 -3.82 3.58
C VAL A 473 38.42 -4.17 3.41
N ILE A 474 37.68 -4.20 4.52
CA ILE A 474 36.24 -4.43 4.52
C ILE A 474 35.59 -3.13 5.01
N THR A 475 34.75 -2.53 4.19
CA THR A 475 34.17 -1.22 4.44
C THR A 475 32.66 -1.32 4.58
N LEU A 476 32.09 -0.72 5.64
CA LEU A 476 30.72 -0.29 5.74
C LEU A 476 30.68 1.19 5.40
N LEU A 477 29.73 1.60 4.57
CA LEU A 477 29.41 3.01 4.29
C LEU A 477 27.88 3.19 4.37
N ALA A 478 27.40 4.25 5.02
CA ALA A 478 25.99 4.60 5.06
C ALA A 478 25.80 6.10 5.33
N PRO A 479 24.62 6.68 5.03
CA PRO A 479 24.21 7.96 5.57
C PRO A 479 24.33 7.99 7.10
N SER A 480 24.76 9.11 7.68
CA SER A 480 25.07 9.19 9.11
C SER A 480 23.87 8.88 10.03
N ASP A 481 22.66 9.20 9.58
CA ASP A 481 21.41 8.91 10.28
C ASP A 481 20.99 7.43 10.17
N GLN A 482 21.53 6.66 9.22
CA GLN A 482 21.23 5.25 8.98
C GLN A 482 22.30 4.30 9.53
N LEU A 483 23.48 4.79 9.84
CA LEU A 483 24.64 3.94 10.21
C LEU A 483 24.32 2.97 11.35
N ALA A 484 23.71 3.43 12.43
CA ALA A 484 23.38 2.60 13.58
C ALA A 484 22.40 1.45 13.26
N ALA A 485 21.46 1.69 12.34
CA ALA A 485 20.52 0.66 11.89
C ALA A 485 21.20 -0.41 11.02
N VAL A 486 22.24 -0.02 10.28
CA VAL A 486 22.96 -0.92 9.34
C VAL A 486 24.10 -1.66 10.00
N GLU A 487 24.67 -1.16 11.10
CA GLU A 487 25.78 -1.84 11.83
C GLU A 487 25.45 -3.29 12.21
N ALA A 488 24.23 -3.58 12.62
CA ALA A 488 23.80 -4.93 12.96
C ALA A 488 23.75 -5.87 11.73
N LEU A 489 23.41 -5.35 10.56
CA LEU A 489 23.45 -6.08 9.29
C LEU A 489 24.89 -6.34 8.86
N PHE A 490 25.72 -5.32 8.98
CA PHE A 490 27.15 -5.43 8.66
C PHE A 490 27.89 -6.40 9.58
N ALA A 491 27.56 -6.43 10.87
CA ALA A 491 28.11 -7.42 11.79
C ALA A 491 27.78 -8.87 11.36
N ARG A 492 26.55 -9.10 10.85
CA ARG A 492 26.17 -10.41 10.29
C ARG A 492 26.99 -10.73 9.03
N PHE A 493 27.19 -9.75 8.16
CA PHE A 493 28.06 -9.89 6.99
C PHE A 493 29.48 -10.26 7.39
N LEU A 494 30.12 -9.49 8.30
CA LEU A 494 31.47 -9.77 8.80
C LEU A 494 31.59 -11.18 9.38
N ASN A 495 30.61 -11.61 10.18
CA ASN A 495 30.60 -12.95 10.79
C ASN A 495 30.42 -14.08 9.77
N SER A 496 29.87 -13.80 8.58
CA SER A 496 29.70 -14.78 7.50
C SER A 496 30.96 -14.95 6.65
N LEU A 497 31.92 -13.99 6.74
CA LEU A 497 33.10 -14.00 5.89
C LEU A 497 34.07 -15.10 6.25
N SER A 498 34.67 -15.70 5.23
CA SER A 498 35.83 -16.59 5.31
C SER A 498 36.80 -16.28 4.17
N PHE A 499 38.10 -16.16 4.48
CA PHE A 499 39.15 -15.81 3.55
C PHE A 499 40.54 -16.23 4.05
#